data_08c52c5a8d32f7251e0cf6972e96a649
#
_entry.id   08c52c5a8d32f7251e0cf6972e96a649
#
_cell.length_a   1.000
_cell.length_b   1.000
_cell.length_c   1.000
_cell.angle_alpha   90.00
_cell.angle_beta   90.00
_cell.angle_gamma   90.00
#
_symmetry.space_group_name_H-M   'P 1'
#
loop_
_entity.id
_entity.type
_entity.pdbx_description
1 polymer ?
#
loop_
_entity_poly.entity_id
_entity_poly.type
_entity_poly.pdbx_seq_one_letter_code
_entity_poly.pdbx_strand_id
1 'polypeptide(L)'
;MHIMPVNVANNQYITNQERINNMDIGSGTGYPSAALSNFAPHAFVIDGVECASMEGFLQSLKFQDPEMQKHVCTLVGKKAKFKGKKKKWWKTQTLYWKGEEIPRSSERYQELLDNAFAALSKNDGFRRALLATQNATLTHNIGKKKESETVLTRTEFTSRLTKIRNDLQKGNEYEKK
;
A
#
# COMPACT_ATOMS: atom_id res chain seq x y z
N MET A 1 -50.30 18.60 20.35
CA MET A 1 -48.88 18.78 20.08
C MET A 1 -48.26 17.43 19.78
N HIS A 2 -48.14 17.09 18.49
CA HIS A 2 -47.54 15.81 18.08
C HIS A 2 -46.05 16.05 17.94
N ILE A 3 -45.25 15.46 18.85
CA ILE A 3 -43.81 15.34 18.69
C ILE A 3 -43.58 14.16 17.76
N MET A 4 -43.17 14.42 16.52
CA MET A 4 -42.72 13.36 15.62
C MET A 4 -41.51 12.67 16.22
N PRO A 5 -41.43 11.35 16.22
CA PRO A 5 -40.22 10.66 16.69
C PRO A 5 -39.09 10.99 15.74
N VAL A 6 -38.01 11.49 16.30
CA VAL A 6 -36.71 11.67 15.60
C VAL A 6 -36.36 10.32 15.02
N ASN A 7 -36.22 10.28 13.72
CA ASN A 7 -36.08 9.07 12.94
C ASN A 7 -34.72 8.42 13.21
N VAL A 8 -34.70 7.52 14.20
CA VAL A 8 -33.49 6.72 14.55
C VAL A 8 -33.03 5.86 13.36
N ALA A 9 -33.97 5.56 12.43
CA ALA A 9 -33.64 4.82 11.21
C ALA A 9 -32.66 5.55 10.28
N ASN A 10 -32.74 6.88 10.22
CA ASN A 10 -31.82 7.67 9.37
C ASN A 10 -30.37 7.60 9.88
N ASN A 11 -30.16 7.51 11.18
CA ASN A 11 -28.80 7.48 11.75
C ASN A 11 -28.14 6.10 11.57
N GLN A 12 -28.94 5.01 11.58
CA GLN A 12 -28.42 3.67 11.26
C GLN A 12 -28.15 3.49 9.76
N TYR A 13 -28.95 4.10 8.90
CA TYR A 13 -28.73 4.06 7.45
C TYR A 13 -27.44 4.82 7.06
N ILE A 14 -27.17 5.96 7.65
CA ILE A 14 -25.96 6.74 7.41
C ILE A 14 -24.71 5.97 7.87
N THR A 15 -24.74 5.35 9.06
CA THR A 15 -23.62 4.56 9.59
C THR A 15 -23.34 3.29 8.78
N ASN A 16 -24.38 2.65 8.24
CA ASN A 16 -24.20 1.50 7.36
C ASN A 16 -23.66 1.90 5.99
N GLN A 17 -24.10 3.04 5.45
CA GLN A 17 -23.59 3.57 4.19
C GLN A 17 -22.14 4.03 4.33
N GLU A 18 -21.75 4.64 5.47
CA GLU A 18 -20.37 4.99 5.78
C GLU A 18 -19.50 3.74 5.94
N ARG A 19 -20.01 2.67 6.54
CA ARG A 19 -19.26 1.39 6.67
C ARG A 19 -19.07 0.71 5.32
N ILE A 20 -20.02 0.79 4.40
CA ILE A 20 -19.93 0.24 3.05
C ILE A 20 -18.94 1.04 2.21
N ASN A 21 -18.77 2.35 2.49
CA ASN A 21 -17.88 3.24 1.74
C ASN A 21 -16.44 3.26 2.24
N ASN A 22 -16.14 2.59 3.34
CA ASN A 22 -14.77 2.50 3.89
C ASN A 22 -14.25 1.07 3.81
N MET A 23 -13.02 0.92 3.36
CA MET A 23 -12.34 -0.38 3.31
C MET A 23 -10.97 -0.27 3.95
N ASP A 24 -10.77 -1.00 5.03
CA ASP A 24 -9.47 -1.08 5.69
C ASP A 24 -8.62 -2.18 5.05
N ILE A 25 -7.44 -1.81 4.59
CA ILE A 25 -6.52 -2.72 3.91
C ILE A 25 -5.69 -3.49 4.93
N GLY A 26 -5.76 -4.81 4.87
CA GLY A 26 -4.99 -5.67 5.76
C GLY A 26 -5.03 -7.13 5.33
N SER A 27 -3.98 -7.89 5.64
CA SER A 27 -3.79 -9.27 5.18
C SER A 27 -4.82 -10.27 5.72
N GLY A 28 -5.50 -9.93 6.82
CA GLY A 28 -6.48 -10.81 7.48
C GLY A 28 -7.95 -10.50 7.16
N THR A 29 -8.25 -9.65 6.19
CA THR A 29 -9.58 -9.05 6.03
C THR A 29 -10.40 -9.57 4.85
N GLY A 30 -9.97 -10.57 4.13
CA GLY A 30 -10.68 -11.11 2.96
C GLY A 30 -10.48 -10.27 1.69
N TYR A 31 -11.01 -10.79 0.58
CA TYR A 31 -10.89 -10.13 -0.73
C TYR A 31 -11.90 -8.99 -0.87
N PRO A 32 -11.56 -7.84 -1.49
CA PRO A 32 -10.25 -7.54 -2.12
C PRO A 32 -9.19 -6.95 -1.18
N SER A 33 -9.53 -6.61 0.05
CA SER A 33 -8.64 -5.94 0.99
C SER A 33 -7.34 -6.72 1.23
N ALA A 34 -7.43 -8.02 1.51
CA ALA A 34 -6.27 -8.87 1.75
C ALA A 34 -5.34 -8.94 0.52
N ALA A 35 -5.90 -8.90 -0.67
CA ALA A 35 -5.14 -8.90 -1.93
C ALA A 35 -4.43 -7.56 -2.22
N LEU A 36 -4.73 -6.51 -1.46
CA LEU A 36 -4.08 -5.20 -1.54
C LEU A 36 -3.07 -4.97 -0.42
N SER A 37 -3.01 -5.87 0.57
CA SER A 37 -1.99 -5.86 1.59
C SER A 37 -0.60 -5.95 0.94
N ASN A 38 0.40 -5.27 1.52
CA ASN A 38 1.78 -5.38 1.06
C ASN A 38 2.32 -6.81 1.17
N PHE A 39 1.68 -7.66 1.96
CA PHE A 39 1.99 -9.10 2.08
C PHE A 39 1.57 -9.91 0.87
N ALA A 40 0.64 -9.41 0.06
CA ALA A 40 0.14 -10.14 -1.09
C ALA A 40 1.26 -10.40 -2.12
N PRO A 41 1.33 -11.62 -2.69
CA PRO A 41 2.41 -12.02 -3.58
C PRO A 41 2.19 -11.51 -5.01
N HIS A 42 2.07 -10.21 -5.18
CA HIS A 42 1.97 -9.56 -6.48
C HIS A 42 3.36 -9.15 -6.96
N ALA A 43 3.90 -9.90 -7.92
CA ALA A 43 5.23 -9.67 -8.46
C ALA A 43 5.28 -8.41 -9.35
N PHE A 44 6.40 -7.73 -9.29
CA PHE A 44 6.70 -6.58 -10.17
C PHE A 44 8.21 -6.43 -10.34
N VAL A 45 8.62 -5.63 -11.31
CA VAL A 45 10.02 -5.32 -11.57
C VAL A 45 10.24 -3.83 -11.46
N ILE A 46 11.22 -3.42 -10.68
CA ILE A 46 11.63 -2.02 -10.52
C ILE A 46 13.13 -1.90 -10.71
N ASP A 47 13.56 -1.00 -11.59
CA ASP A 47 14.97 -0.75 -11.90
C ASP A 47 15.75 -2.05 -12.21
N GLY A 48 15.10 -2.98 -12.92
CA GLY A 48 15.66 -4.28 -13.26
C GLY A 48 15.69 -5.30 -12.13
N VAL A 49 15.15 -4.97 -10.95
CA VAL A 49 15.08 -5.88 -9.80
C VAL A 49 13.70 -6.52 -9.72
N GLU A 50 13.68 -7.85 -9.73
CA GLU A 50 12.44 -8.62 -9.54
C GLU A 50 12.04 -8.64 -8.08
N CYS A 51 10.79 -8.22 -7.80
CA CYS A 51 10.20 -8.20 -6.47
C CYS A 51 9.00 -9.15 -6.44
N ALA A 52 8.95 -10.04 -5.46
CA ALA A 52 7.84 -10.97 -5.29
C ALA A 52 6.62 -10.33 -4.61
N SER A 53 6.83 -9.22 -3.89
CA SER A 53 5.79 -8.49 -3.19
C SER A 53 6.26 -7.07 -2.84
N MET A 54 5.32 -6.18 -2.55
CA MET A 54 5.64 -4.84 -2.04
C MET A 54 6.36 -4.91 -0.68
N GLU A 55 5.96 -5.84 0.19
CA GLU A 55 6.63 -6.01 1.49
C GLU A 55 8.11 -6.35 1.32
N GLY A 56 8.43 -7.26 0.41
CA GLY A 56 9.83 -7.61 0.11
C GLY A 56 10.63 -6.40 -0.37
N PHE A 57 10.06 -5.61 -1.28
CA PHE A 57 10.68 -4.37 -1.74
C PHE A 57 10.93 -3.39 -0.58
N LEU A 58 9.89 -3.09 0.21
CA LEU A 58 9.98 -2.13 1.32
C LEU A 58 11.03 -2.55 2.35
N GLN A 59 11.05 -3.83 2.72
CA GLN A 59 12.04 -4.33 3.67
C GLN A 59 13.46 -4.31 3.10
N SER A 60 13.60 -4.51 1.78
CA SER A 60 14.91 -4.46 1.12
C SER A 60 15.61 -3.10 1.27
N LEU A 61 14.84 -2.02 1.37
CA LEU A 61 15.35 -0.65 1.51
C LEU A 61 16.14 -0.41 2.79
N LYS A 62 16.00 -1.30 3.77
CA LYS A 62 16.75 -1.25 5.05
C LYS A 62 18.16 -1.80 4.94
N PHE A 63 18.52 -2.41 3.81
CA PHE A 63 19.82 -3.07 3.59
C PHE A 63 20.66 -2.27 2.61
N GLN A 64 21.90 -2.00 2.99
CA GLN A 64 22.85 -1.25 2.18
C GLN A 64 23.39 -2.08 1.00
N ASP A 65 23.66 -3.37 1.22
CA ASP A 65 24.19 -4.26 0.21
C ASP A 65 23.18 -4.57 -0.90
N PRO A 66 23.47 -4.25 -2.18
CA PRO A 66 22.55 -4.52 -3.29
C PRO A 66 22.21 -6.00 -3.49
N GLU A 67 23.15 -6.91 -3.21
CA GLU A 67 22.88 -8.36 -3.33
C GLU A 67 21.92 -8.84 -2.24
N MET A 68 22.06 -8.32 -1.02
CA MET A 68 21.08 -8.58 0.04
C MET A 68 19.73 -7.98 -0.30
N GLN A 69 19.68 -6.80 -0.91
CA GLN A 69 18.43 -6.19 -1.37
C GLN A 69 17.69 -7.09 -2.36
N LYS A 70 18.41 -7.64 -3.36
CA LYS A 70 17.81 -8.58 -4.32
C LYS A 70 17.23 -9.80 -3.62
N HIS A 71 17.94 -10.34 -2.64
CA HIS A 71 17.46 -11.49 -1.87
C HIS A 71 16.16 -11.14 -1.11
N VAL A 72 16.14 -10.01 -0.39
CA VAL A 72 14.96 -9.58 0.39
C VAL A 72 13.77 -9.31 -0.53
N CYS A 73 14.00 -8.77 -1.72
CA CYS A 73 12.94 -8.57 -2.74
C CYS A 73 12.27 -9.88 -3.19
N THR A 74 12.92 -11.04 -3.04
CA THR A 74 12.31 -12.35 -3.36
C THR A 74 11.35 -12.84 -2.29
N LEU A 75 11.31 -12.20 -1.13
CA LEU A 75 10.53 -12.63 0.02
C LEU A 75 9.12 -12.04 -0.01
N VAL A 76 8.19 -12.72 0.67
CA VAL A 76 6.80 -12.27 0.80
C VAL A 76 6.33 -12.37 2.25
N GLY A 77 5.33 -11.56 2.62
CA GLY A 77 4.62 -11.66 3.87
C GLY A 77 5.54 -11.59 5.10
N LYS A 78 5.32 -12.50 6.02
CA LYS A 78 6.05 -12.55 7.30
C LYS A 78 7.55 -12.72 7.13
N LYS A 79 8.00 -13.52 6.15
CA LYS A 79 9.44 -13.73 5.90
C LYS A 79 10.13 -12.42 5.54
N ALA A 80 9.52 -11.62 4.66
CA ALA A 80 10.04 -10.31 4.30
C ALA A 80 10.07 -9.38 5.52
N LYS A 81 8.96 -9.29 6.24
CA LYS A 81 8.83 -8.45 7.44
C LYS A 81 9.89 -8.80 8.49
N PHE A 82 10.07 -10.07 8.82
CA PHE A 82 11.04 -10.49 9.82
C PHE A 82 12.48 -10.25 9.38
N LYS A 83 12.76 -10.36 8.09
CA LYS A 83 14.11 -10.08 7.56
C LYS A 83 14.51 -8.63 7.82
N GLY A 84 13.61 -7.68 7.55
CA GLY A 84 13.86 -6.25 7.77
C GLY A 84 13.73 -5.78 9.21
N LYS A 85 12.98 -6.50 10.05
CA LYS A 85 12.70 -6.10 11.44
C LYS A 85 13.96 -5.94 12.28
N LYS A 86 15.01 -6.70 12.01
CA LYS A 86 16.29 -6.65 12.72
C LYS A 86 17.12 -5.42 12.40
N LYS A 87 16.83 -4.72 11.31
CA LYS A 87 17.53 -3.51 10.89
C LYS A 87 16.98 -2.29 11.59
N LYS A 88 17.85 -1.59 12.29
CA LYS A 88 17.52 -0.39 13.07
C LYS A 88 17.67 0.88 12.22
N TRP A 89 17.05 0.88 11.03
CA TRP A 89 17.10 1.99 10.06
C TRP A 89 16.65 3.32 10.67
N TRP A 90 15.71 3.24 11.60
CA TRP A 90 15.13 4.42 12.29
C TRP A 90 16.15 5.21 13.09
N LYS A 91 17.29 4.62 13.45
CA LYS A 91 18.36 5.33 14.16
C LYS A 91 19.03 6.38 13.27
N THR A 92 19.21 6.07 12.00
CA THR A 92 19.87 6.96 11.04
C THR A 92 18.89 7.67 10.12
N GLN A 93 17.64 7.18 10.01
CA GLN A 93 16.64 7.64 9.04
C GLN A 93 17.14 7.57 7.61
N THR A 94 18.03 6.61 7.33
CA THR A 94 18.63 6.38 6.00
C THR A 94 18.16 5.03 5.46
N LEU A 95 17.67 5.05 4.22
CA LEU A 95 17.29 3.87 3.46
C LEU A 95 18.22 3.77 2.23
N TYR A 96 18.15 2.65 1.51
CA TYR A 96 19.10 2.37 0.44
C TYR A 96 18.37 1.79 -0.77
N TRP A 97 18.82 2.14 -1.95
CA TRP A 97 18.37 1.49 -3.18
C TRP A 97 19.50 1.45 -4.21
N LYS A 98 19.94 0.24 -4.57
CA LYS A 98 20.96 -0.01 -5.60
C LYS A 98 22.25 0.83 -5.40
N GLY A 99 22.73 0.91 -4.17
CA GLY A 99 23.94 1.66 -3.81
C GLY A 99 23.73 3.13 -3.47
N GLU A 100 22.52 3.66 -3.67
CA GLU A 100 22.17 5.03 -3.30
C GLU A 100 21.68 5.10 -1.85
N GLU A 101 22.22 6.05 -1.08
CA GLU A 101 21.69 6.39 0.25
C GLU A 101 20.56 7.38 0.10
N ILE A 102 19.40 7.08 0.70
CA ILE A 102 18.18 7.88 0.54
C ILE A 102 17.66 8.26 1.92
N PRO A 103 17.68 9.54 2.29
CA PRO A 103 17.06 9.97 3.53
C PRO A 103 15.55 9.69 3.52
N ARG A 104 15.03 9.19 4.64
CA ARG A 104 13.59 8.84 4.75
C ARG A 104 12.67 10.00 4.41
N SER A 105 13.01 11.21 4.83
CA SER A 105 12.18 12.41 4.63
C SER A 105 12.42 13.14 3.31
N SER A 106 13.19 12.53 2.39
CA SER A 106 13.54 13.18 1.12
C SER A 106 12.47 13.04 0.03
N GLU A 107 12.48 13.96 -0.93
CA GLU A 107 11.67 13.84 -2.15
C GLU A 107 12.09 12.63 -2.98
N ARG A 108 13.37 12.29 -2.98
CA ARG A 108 13.89 11.10 -3.67
C ARG A 108 13.22 9.82 -3.16
N TYR A 109 12.95 9.74 -1.85
CA TYR A 109 12.25 8.59 -1.29
C TYR A 109 10.80 8.51 -1.80
N GLN A 110 10.10 9.62 -1.89
CA GLN A 110 8.75 9.66 -2.45
C GLN A 110 8.74 9.25 -3.93
N GLU A 111 9.72 9.70 -4.70
CA GLU A 111 9.90 9.29 -6.09
C GLU A 111 10.13 7.78 -6.21
N LEU A 112 10.96 7.20 -5.35
CA LEU A 112 11.21 5.76 -5.32
C LEU A 112 9.92 4.98 -4.99
N LEU A 113 9.12 5.44 -4.02
CA LEU A 113 7.82 4.85 -3.71
C LEU A 113 6.87 4.95 -4.90
N ASP A 114 6.81 6.10 -5.57
CA ASP A 114 5.96 6.28 -6.74
C ASP A 114 6.33 5.30 -7.85
N ASN A 115 7.64 5.11 -8.11
CA ASN A 115 8.12 4.17 -9.10
C ASN A 115 7.78 2.73 -8.76
N ALA A 116 7.90 2.36 -7.48
CA ALA A 116 7.55 1.01 -7.01
C ALA A 116 6.06 0.73 -7.17
N PHE A 117 5.20 1.64 -6.77
CA PHE A 117 3.75 1.48 -6.92
C PHE A 117 3.31 1.53 -8.39
N ALA A 118 3.97 2.32 -9.23
CA ALA A 118 3.73 2.30 -10.67
C ALA A 118 4.09 0.93 -11.28
N ALA A 119 5.20 0.34 -10.85
CA ALA A 119 5.59 -1.01 -11.28
C ALA A 119 4.58 -2.06 -10.79
N LEU A 120 4.16 -1.99 -9.53
CA LEU A 120 3.15 -2.88 -8.97
C LEU A 120 1.82 -2.77 -9.72
N SER A 121 1.45 -1.59 -10.17
CA SER A 121 0.19 -1.34 -10.89
C SER A 121 0.08 -2.09 -12.21
N LYS A 122 1.16 -2.64 -12.73
CA LYS A 122 1.18 -3.50 -13.92
C LYS A 122 0.78 -4.94 -13.62
N ASN A 123 0.77 -5.35 -12.35
CA ASN A 123 0.39 -6.70 -11.95
C ASN A 123 -1.14 -6.87 -12.05
N ASP A 124 -1.59 -7.88 -12.80
CA ASP A 124 -3.02 -8.10 -13.07
C ASP A 124 -3.82 -8.41 -11.81
N GLY A 125 -3.28 -9.21 -10.91
CA GLY A 125 -3.95 -9.55 -9.65
C GLY A 125 -4.14 -8.33 -8.75
N PHE A 126 -3.13 -7.48 -8.66
CA PHE A 126 -3.21 -6.21 -7.94
C PHE A 126 -4.25 -5.28 -8.56
N ARG A 127 -4.23 -5.13 -9.88
CA ARG A 127 -5.18 -4.27 -10.61
C ARG A 127 -6.62 -4.71 -10.38
N ARG A 128 -6.90 -6.01 -10.52
CA ARG A 128 -8.25 -6.55 -10.30
C ARG A 128 -8.74 -6.31 -8.87
N ALA A 129 -7.88 -6.55 -7.88
CA ALA A 129 -8.23 -6.31 -6.48
C ALA A 129 -8.52 -4.82 -6.22
N LEU A 130 -7.70 -3.95 -6.80
CA LEU A 130 -7.87 -2.50 -6.63
C LEU A 130 -9.16 -1.99 -7.27
N LEU A 131 -9.48 -2.45 -8.48
CA LEU A 131 -10.75 -2.12 -9.14
C LEU A 131 -11.96 -2.69 -8.40
N ALA A 132 -11.83 -3.84 -7.76
CA ALA A 132 -12.90 -4.46 -6.96
C ALA A 132 -13.28 -3.62 -5.73
N THR A 133 -12.43 -2.69 -5.29
CA THR A 133 -12.77 -1.76 -4.20
C THR A 133 -13.74 -0.67 -4.63
N GLN A 134 -14.00 -0.53 -5.91
CA GLN A 134 -14.93 0.46 -6.50
C GLN A 134 -14.59 1.88 -6.04
N ASN A 135 -15.50 2.54 -5.31
CA ASN A 135 -15.33 3.90 -4.81
C ASN A 135 -15.12 3.97 -3.29
N ALA A 136 -14.84 2.84 -2.64
CA ALA A 136 -14.63 2.82 -1.21
C ALA A 136 -13.43 3.71 -0.83
N THR A 137 -13.53 4.41 0.30
CA THR A 137 -12.39 5.11 0.89
C THR A 137 -11.46 4.07 1.48
N LEU A 138 -10.21 4.05 1.01
CA LEU A 138 -9.21 3.09 1.44
C LEU A 138 -8.48 3.61 2.67
N THR A 139 -8.43 2.80 3.73
CA THR A 139 -7.72 3.09 4.97
C THR A 139 -6.71 1.97 5.26
N HIS A 140 -5.79 2.22 6.16
CA HIS A 140 -4.80 1.23 6.62
C HIS A 140 -4.52 1.45 8.11
N ASN A 141 -5.47 1.04 8.95
CA ASN A 141 -5.48 1.39 10.37
C ASN A 141 -4.34 0.75 11.17
N ILE A 142 -3.83 -0.41 10.74
CA ILE A 142 -2.67 -1.06 11.38
C ILE A 142 -1.34 -0.39 11.04
N GLY A 143 -1.30 0.44 10.00
CA GLY A 143 -0.09 1.16 9.60
C GLY A 143 0.22 2.32 10.54
N LYS A 144 1.49 2.73 10.56
CA LYS A 144 1.93 3.88 11.34
C LYS A 144 1.73 5.19 10.58
N LYS A 145 1.54 6.28 11.32
CA LYS A 145 1.30 7.60 10.75
C LYS A 145 2.58 8.40 10.50
N LYS A 146 3.60 8.21 11.33
CA LYS A 146 4.85 8.99 11.29
C LYS A 146 5.89 8.35 10.39
N GLU A 147 6.42 9.11 9.44
CA GLU A 147 7.46 8.62 8.53
C GLU A 147 8.73 8.18 9.25
N SER A 148 9.07 8.79 10.39
CA SER A 148 10.24 8.42 11.20
C SER A 148 10.14 7.02 11.82
N GLU A 149 8.95 6.42 11.84
CA GLU A 149 8.67 5.13 12.48
C GLU A 149 8.42 3.99 11.50
N THR A 150 8.22 4.30 10.22
CA THR A 150 7.86 3.30 9.21
C THR A 150 8.42 3.64 7.84
N VAL A 151 8.71 2.61 7.05
CA VAL A 151 9.14 2.78 5.65
C VAL A 151 7.99 3.15 4.73
N LEU A 152 6.74 2.97 5.19
CA LEU A 152 5.54 3.36 4.45
C LEU A 152 4.44 3.76 5.44
N THR A 153 4.10 5.05 5.46
CA THR A 153 3.01 5.54 6.31
C THR A 153 1.65 5.16 5.73
N ARG A 154 0.61 5.24 6.57
CA ARG A 154 -0.79 5.06 6.13
C ARG A 154 -1.13 5.93 4.92
N THR A 155 -0.79 7.21 5.00
CA THR A 155 -1.10 8.19 3.95
C THR A 155 -0.31 7.92 2.67
N GLU A 156 0.98 7.61 2.77
CA GLU A 156 1.80 7.23 1.61
C GLU A 156 1.22 6.04 0.87
N PHE A 157 0.71 5.07 1.63
CA PHE A 157 0.11 3.86 1.07
C PHE A 157 -1.25 4.13 0.44
N THR A 158 -2.20 4.65 1.21
CA THR A 158 -3.59 4.80 0.76
C THR A 158 -3.74 5.84 -0.34
N SER A 159 -2.95 6.91 -0.32
CA SER A 159 -2.97 7.93 -1.37
C SER A 159 -2.51 7.35 -2.71
N ARG A 160 -1.49 6.48 -2.71
CA ARG A 160 -1.01 5.81 -3.91
C ARG A 160 -2.00 4.81 -4.46
N LEU A 161 -2.61 3.99 -3.59
CA LEU A 161 -3.67 3.08 -4.01
C LEU A 161 -4.84 3.83 -4.65
N THR A 162 -5.29 4.90 -4.03
CA THR A 162 -6.42 5.70 -4.51
C THR A 162 -6.10 6.34 -5.86
N LYS A 163 -4.90 6.90 -6.03
CA LYS A 163 -4.47 7.50 -7.29
C LYS A 163 -4.41 6.45 -8.41
N ILE A 164 -3.79 5.32 -8.16
CA ILE A 164 -3.70 4.23 -9.15
C ILE A 164 -5.10 3.74 -9.54
N ARG A 165 -5.99 3.54 -8.57
CA ARG A 165 -7.37 3.15 -8.83
C ARG A 165 -8.09 4.15 -9.73
N ASN A 166 -7.95 5.44 -9.43
CA ASN A 166 -8.57 6.48 -10.23
C ASN A 166 -8.06 6.47 -11.68
N ASP A 167 -6.78 6.28 -11.87
CA ASP A 167 -6.16 6.18 -13.19
C ASP A 167 -6.66 4.94 -13.95
N LEU A 168 -6.77 3.78 -13.27
CA LEU A 168 -7.31 2.57 -13.87
C LEU A 168 -8.78 2.70 -14.24
N GLN A 169 -9.59 3.36 -13.43
CA GLN A 169 -11.01 3.58 -13.69
C GLN A 169 -11.21 4.50 -14.91
N LYS A 170 -10.40 5.54 -15.05
CA LYS A 170 -10.39 6.41 -16.23
C LYS A 170 -10.01 5.65 -17.51
N GLY A 171 -8.96 4.81 -17.45
CA GLY A 171 -8.55 3.98 -18.58
C GLY A 171 -9.67 3.06 -19.05
N ASN A 172 -10.39 2.42 -18.14
CA ASN A 172 -11.53 1.56 -18.44
C ASN A 172 -12.70 2.31 -19.11
N GLU A 173 -12.92 3.58 -18.77
CA GLU A 173 -13.94 4.41 -19.41
C GLU A 173 -13.62 4.71 -20.86
N TYR A 174 -12.34 4.87 -21.20
CA TYR A 174 -11.89 5.09 -22.58
C TYR A 174 -12.00 3.83 -23.45
N GLU A 175 -11.79 2.64 -22.87
CA GLU A 175 -11.91 1.38 -23.60
C GLU A 175 -13.36 0.99 -23.92
N LYS A 176 -14.35 1.55 -23.22
CA LYS A 176 -15.78 1.29 -23.42
C LYS A 176 -16.44 2.19 -24.49
N LYS A 177 -15.72 3.15 -25.02
CA LYS A 177 -16.15 4.02 -26.12
C LYS A 177 -15.64 3.52 -27.45
#